data_9216fd705fca120e8bb60b4cdcc9c718
#
_entry.id   9216fd705fca120e8bb60b4cdcc9c718
#
_cell.length_a   1.000
_cell.length_b   1.000
_cell.length_c   1.000
_cell.angle_alpha   90.00
_cell.angle_beta   90.00
_cell.angle_gamma   90.00
#
_symmetry.space_group_name_H-M   'P 1'
#
loop_
_entity.id
_entity.type
_entity.pdbx_description
1 polymer ?
#
loop_
_entity_poly.entity_id
_entity_poly.type
_entity_poly.pdbx_seq_one_letter_code
_entity_poly.pdbx_strand_id
1 'polypeptide(L)'
;ITFTDNLNWYVNNHTLTFGTHGEYYKFKNLFIQDNYGTYYFNNFDDFKMFANGQTVAKSVDSKTGKTTYYNTLNQYRFGSANVAVTGDPRWAPEFAAGQIGFYAQDKFNVTPNFELTYGLRMDIPLFFDTPTENAEFNASAAKQGWNVVTNHKLSSTPMWSPRVGFRW
;
A
#
# COMPACT_ATOMS: atom_id res chain seq x y z
N ILE A 1 -2.22 -12.66 11.68
CA ILE A 1 -3.00 -13.50 12.61
C ILE A 1 -4.45 -13.17 12.37
N THR A 2 -5.29 -14.21 12.17
CA THR A 2 -6.74 -14.06 11.98
C THR A 2 -7.44 -14.90 13.04
N PHE A 3 -8.49 -14.36 13.62
CA PHE A 3 -9.38 -15.03 14.55
C PHE A 3 -10.84 -14.84 14.09
N THR A 4 -11.62 -15.92 14.13
CA THR A 4 -13.06 -15.87 13.82
C THR A 4 -13.79 -16.80 14.76
N ASP A 5 -14.88 -16.33 15.33
CA ASP A 5 -15.79 -17.14 16.15
C ASP A 5 -17.25 -16.87 15.76
N ASN A 6 -18.06 -17.92 15.74
CA ASN A 6 -19.47 -17.89 15.34
C ASN A 6 -20.33 -18.68 16.31
N LEU A 7 -21.41 -18.08 16.76
CA LEU A 7 -22.47 -18.72 17.49
C LEU A 7 -23.73 -18.77 16.63
N ASN A 8 -24.24 -19.98 16.36
CA ASN A 8 -25.52 -20.18 15.70
C ASN A 8 -26.59 -20.60 16.72
N TRP A 9 -27.68 -19.89 16.72
CA TRP A 9 -28.84 -20.19 17.57
C TRP A 9 -30.05 -20.45 16.71
N TYR A 10 -30.66 -21.64 16.88
CA TYR A 10 -31.80 -22.11 16.10
C TYR A 10 -33.06 -21.99 16.94
N VAL A 11 -34.00 -21.18 16.49
CA VAL A 11 -35.29 -20.95 17.17
C VAL A 11 -36.41 -20.90 16.15
N ASN A 12 -37.29 -21.89 16.18
CA ASN A 12 -38.41 -22.03 15.22
C ASN A 12 -37.92 -21.93 13.77
N ASN A 13 -38.40 -20.92 13.04
CA ASN A 13 -38.05 -20.67 11.63
C ASN A 13 -36.86 -19.73 11.46
N HIS A 14 -36.14 -19.39 12.55
CA HIS A 14 -35.01 -18.47 12.57
C HIS A 14 -33.69 -19.21 12.78
N THR A 15 -32.66 -18.78 12.08
CA THR A 15 -31.29 -19.13 12.36
C THR A 15 -30.52 -17.84 12.63
N LEU A 16 -30.36 -17.55 13.91
CA LEU A 16 -29.59 -16.40 14.37
C LEU A 16 -28.10 -16.74 14.38
N THR A 17 -27.28 -15.91 13.75
CA THR A 17 -25.83 -16.04 13.74
C THR A 17 -25.22 -14.79 14.35
N PHE A 18 -24.43 -14.95 15.39
CA PHE A 18 -23.62 -13.91 15.99
C PHE A 18 -22.16 -14.27 15.81
N GLY A 19 -21.34 -13.30 15.47
CA GLY A 19 -19.93 -13.61 15.30
C GLY A 19 -19.01 -12.42 15.52
N THR A 20 -17.76 -12.77 15.70
CA THR A 20 -16.66 -11.83 15.74
C THR A 20 -15.57 -12.27 14.78
N HIS A 21 -14.87 -11.30 14.22
CA HIS A 21 -13.75 -11.50 13.32
C HIS A 21 -12.65 -10.52 13.69
N GLY A 22 -11.44 -11.00 13.92
CA GLY A 22 -10.29 -10.18 14.25
C GLY A 22 -9.13 -10.49 13.32
N GLU A 23 -8.43 -9.46 12.88
CA GLU A 23 -7.24 -9.56 12.07
C GLU A 23 -6.15 -8.66 12.64
N TYR A 24 -4.91 -9.16 12.61
CA TYR A 24 -3.72 -8.42 12.95
C TYR A 24 -2.65 -8.64 11.90
N TYR A 25 -2.12 -7.55 11.37
CA TYR A 25 -1.07 -7.53 10.37
C TYR A 25 0.12 -6.74 10.87
N LYS A 26 1.31 -7.26 10.61
CA LYS A 26 2.56 -6.52 10.74
C LYS A 26 3.22 -6.47 9.37
N PHE A 27 3.52 -5.25 8.93
CA PHE A 27 4.12 -4.98 7.64
C PHE A 27 5.54 -4.47 7.83
N LYS A 28 6.43 -4.94 6.95
CA LYS A 28 7.74 -4.36 6.72
C LYS A 28 7.93 -4.28 5.22
N ASN A 29 8.01 -3.07 4.67
CA ASN A 29 8.09 -2.87 3.24
C ASN A 29 9.31 -2.06 2.86
N LEU A 30 10.29 -2.71 2.26
CA LEU A 30 11.43 -2.03 1.63
C LEU A 30 11.12 -1.78 0.16
N PHE A 31 10.59 -0.61 -0.13
CA PHE A 31 10.38 -0.15 -1.51
C PHE A 31 11.09 1.19 -1.71
N ILE A 32 12.30 1.12 -2.24
CA ILE A 32 13.08 2.29 -2.63
C ILE A 32 13.42 2.11 -4.11
N GLN A 33 12.84 2.96 -4.95
CA GLN A 33 13.11 2.92 -6.38
C GLN A 33 14.61 3.12 -6.64
N ASP A 34 15.16 2.32 -7.56
CA ASP A 34 16.59 2.36 -7.94
C ASP A 34 17.59 2.14 -6.77
N ASN A 35 17.19 1.46 -5.69
CA ASN A 35 18.00 1.26 -4.48
C ASN A 35 19.33 0.54 -4.73
N TYR A 36 19.40 -0.29 -5.76
CA TYR A 36 20.63 -0.98 -6.19
C TYR A 36 21.36 -0.28 -7.34
N GLY A 37 20.81 0.85 -7.78
CA GLY A 37 21.29 1.58 -8.96
C GLY A 37 20.69 1.02 -10.25
N THR A 38 20.31 1.92 -11.14
CA THR A 38 19.78 1.58 -12.47
C THR A 38 20.55 2.36 -13.52
N TYR A 39 21.06 1.65 -14.51
CA TYR A 39 21.82 2.22 -15.63
C TYR A 39 20.90 2.30 -16.85
N TYR A 40 20.84 3.46 -17.48
CA TYR A 40 20.05 3.69 -18.69
C TYR A 40 20.97 3.96 -19.87
N PHE A 41 20.71 3.27 -20.97
CA PHE A 41 21.43 3.40 -22.23
C PHE A 41 20.45 3.83 -23.33
N ASN A 42 20.92 4.58 -24.33
CA ASN A 42 20.05 4.99 -25.45
C ASN A 42 19.72 3.83 -26.39
N ASN A 43 20.65 2.87 -26.50
CA ASN A 43 20.51 1.68 -27.34
C ASN A 43 21.38 0.53 -26.83
N PHE A 44 21.24 -0.65 -27.46
CA PHE A 44 21.95 -1.85 -27.06
C PHE A 44 23.46 -1.79 -27.38
N ASP A 45 23.88 -1.03 -28.39
CA ASP A 45 25.29 -0.90 -28.72
C ASP A 45 26.02 -0.03 -27.71
N ASP A 46 25.40 1.02 -27.18
CA ASP A 46 25.90 1.82 -26.06
C ASP A 46 26.10 0.96 -24.82
N PHE A 47 25.15 0.06 -24.52
CA PHE A 47 25.32 -0.90 -23.42
C PHE A 47 26.53 -1.82 -23.62
N LYS A 48 26.71 -2.40 -24.83
CA LYS A 48 27.86 -3.25 -25.12
C LYS A 48 29.18 -2.49 -24.99
N MET A 49 29.24 -1.27 -25.53
CA MET A 49 30.43 -0.42 -25.41
C MET A 49 30.77 -0.13 -23.95
N PHE A 50 29.79 0.26 -23.17
CA PHE A 50 29.96 0.52 -21.74
C PHE A 50 30.41 -0.74 -20.98
N ALA A 51 29.80 -1.90 -21.26
CA ALA A 51 30.17 -3.17 -20.64
C ALA A 51 31.61 -3.60 -20.96
N ASN A 52 32.16 -3.16 -22.11
CA ASN A 52 33.54 -3.37 -22.52
C ASN A 52 34.49 -2.25 -22.07
N GLY A 53 34.06 -1.36 -21.16
CA GLY A 53 34.85 -0.29 -20.60
C GLY A 53 34.93 0.97 -21.47
N GLN A 54 34.22 1.04 -22.60
CA GLN A 54 34.12 2.23 -23.44
C GLN A 54 33.02 3.16 -22.92
N THR A 55 33.38 4.15 -22.14
CA THR A 55 32.43 5.11 -21.56
C THR A 55 32.05 6.24 -22.51
N VAL A 56 32.82 6.45 -23.59
CA VAL A 56 32.59 7.46 -24.62
C VAL A 56 32.52 6.81 -25.98
N ALA A 57 31.50 7.12 -26.75
CA ALA A 57 31.34 6.74 -28.14
C ALA A 57 31.41 7.96 -29.07
N LYS A 58 31.57 7.70 -30.37
CA LYS A 58 31.59 8.74 -31.41
C LYS A 58 30.47 8.48 -32.42
N SER A 59 29.84 9.54 -32.86
CA SER A 59 28.92 9.55 -33.99
C SER A 59 29.48 10.46 -35.10
N VAL A 60 29.40 10.01 -36.36
CA VAL A 60 29.81 10.83 -37.49
C VAL A 60 28.59 11.13 -38.34
N ASP A 61 28.29 12.41 -38.48
CA ASP A 61 27.21 12.85 -39.39
C ASP A 61 27.56 12.55 -40.81
N SER A 62 26.77 11.72 -41.49
CA SER A 62 27.02 11.25 -42.87
C SER A 62 26.96 12.35 -43.91
N LYS A 63 26.31 13.48 -43.64
CA LYS A 63 26.17 14.62 -44.58
C LYS A 63 27.28 15.65 -44.44
N THR A 64 27.69 15.90 -43.17
CA THR A 64 28.62 16.98 -42.88
C THR A 64 30.04 16.48 -42.54
N GLY A 65 30.21 15.16 -42.31
CA GLY A 65 31.47 14.58 -41.82
C GLY A 65 31.82 14.98 -40.38
N LYS A 66 30.95 15.72 -39.67
CA LYS A 66 31.19 16.19 -38.32
C LYS A 66 31.18 15.02 -37.33
N THR A 67 32.23 14.90 -36.55
CA THR A 67 32.30 13.91 -35.46
C THR A 67 31.78 14.53 -34.16
N THR A 68 30.89 13.82 -33.47
CA THR A 68 30.40 14.20 -32.14
C THR A 68 30.71 13.06 -31.18
N TYR A 69 31.21 13.38 -29.99
CA TYR A 69 31.46 12.43 -28.92
C TYR A 69 30.31 12.49 -27.91
N TYR A 70 29.87 11.35 -27.39
CA TYR A 70 28.82 11.28 -26.39
C TYR A 70 29.10 10.15 -25.38
N ASN A 71 28.49 10.25 -24.19
CA ASN A 71 28.60 9.20 -23.18
C ASN A 71 27.75 8.00 -23.55
N THR A 72 28.30 6.81 -23.48
CA THR A 72 27.58 5.54 -23.70
C THR A 72 26.55 5.30 -22.61
N LEU A 73 26.84 5.70 -21.36
CA LEU A 73 25.86 5.73 -20.28
C LEU A 73 25.03 7.02 -20.37
N ASN A 74 23.72 6.88 -20.64
CA ASN A 74 22.81 8.01 -20.71
C ASN A 74 22.48 8.56 -19.30
N GLN A 75 22.11 7.67 -18.38
CA GLN A 75 21.75 8.06 -17.02
C GLN A 75 22.06 6.92 -16.04
N TYR A 76 22.54 7.30 -14.87
CA TYR A 76 22.54 6.46 -13.67
C TYR A 76 21.56 7.00 -12.65
N ARG A 77 20.70 6.16 -12.11
CA ARG A 77 19.80 6.50 -11.01
C ARG A 77 20.15 5.67 -9.78
N PHE A 78 20.13 6.32 -8.64
CA PHE A 78 20.29 5.67 -7.36
C PHE A 78 19.29 6.28 -6.37
N GLY A 79 18.50 5.43 -5.72
CA GLY A 79 17.53 5.85 -4.71
C GLY A 79 17.98 5.47 -3.32
N SER A 80 17.69 6.33 -2.36
CA SER A 80 17.90 6.06 -0.93
C SER A 80 16.76 6.66 -0.12
N ALA A 81 16.50 6.12 1.07
CA ALA A 81 15.64 6.78 2.04
C ALA A 81 16.30 8.09 2.53
N ASN A 82 15.47 9.02 3.03
CA ASN A 82 16.01 10.25 3.63
C ASN A 82 16.70 9.94 4.96
N VAL A 83 18.02 9.86 4.94
CA VAL A 83 18.86 9.49 6.10
C VAL A 83 18.69 10.47 7.26
N ALA A 84 18.44 11.77 6.99
CA ALA A 84 18.24 12.76 8.04
C ALA A 84 16.96 12.47 8.88
N VAL A 85 15.98 11.81 8.27
CA VAL A 85 14.71 11.44 8.93
C VAL A 85 14.76 10.03 9.52
N THR A 86 15.36 9.09 8.78
CA THR A 86 15.26 7.66 9.08
C THR A 86 16.50 7.07 9.75
N GLY A 87 17.66 7.75 9.61
CA GLY A 87 18.95 7.26 10.07
C GLY A 87 19.57 6.13 9.21
N ASP A 88 18.84 5.62 8.21
CA ASP A 88 19.25 4.50 7.37
C ASP A 88 18.89 4.76 5.90
N PRO A 89 19.85 4.70 4.95
CA PRO A 89 19.58 4.87 3.52
C PRO A 89 18.70 3.74 2.92
N ARG A 90 18.61 2.60 3.61
CA ARG A 90 17.76 1.44 3.27
C ARG A 90 16.61 1.24 4.25
N TRP A 91 16.16 2.32 4.85
CA TRP A 91 15.08 2.22 5.82
C TRP A 91 13.81 1.62 5.21
N ALA A 92 13.30 0.56 5.85
CA ALA A 92 12.05 -0.08 5.51
C ALA A 92 10.98 0.32 6.53
N PRO A 93 9.89 0.99 6.14
CA PRO A 93 8.81 1.27 7.08
C PRO A 93 8.24 -0.02 7.64
N GLU A 94 8.15 -0.07 8.96
CA GLU A 94 7.46 -1.12 9.70
C GLU A 94 6.25 -0.52 10.38
N PHE A 95 5.10 -1.17 10.24
CA PHE A 95 3.88 -0.75 10.92
C PHE A 95 2.95 -1.95 11.13
N ALA A 96 2.08 -1.83 12.13
CA ALA A 96 1.05 -2.81 12.41
C ALA A 96 -0.34 -2.20 12.24
N ALA A 97 -1.23 -2.98 11.66
CA ALA A 97 -2.64 -2.65 11.52
C ALA A 97 -3.50 -3.87 11.85
N GLY A 98 -4.73 -3.63 12.19
CA GLY A 98 -5.69 -4.70 12.44
C GLY A 98 -7.11 -4.26 12.14
N GLN A 99 -8.00 -5.21 12.32
CA GLN A 99 -9.44 -4.97 12.25
C GLN A 99 -10.13 -5.88 13.25
N ILE A 100 -11.14 -5.36 13.92
CA ILE A 100 -12.08 -6.18 14.68
C ILE A 100 -13.48 -5.93 14.16
N GLY A 101 -14.21 -7.03 13.87
CA GLY A 101 -15.57 -6.99 13.37
C GLY A 101 -16.51 -7.75 14.28
N PHE A 102 -17.71 -7.24 14.43
CA PHE A 102 -18.83 -7.90 15.10
C PHE A 102 -20.01 -7.94 14.14
N TYR A 103 -20.74 -9.03 14.13
CA TYR A 103 -21.91 -9.15 13.28
C TYR A 103 -23.02 -9.98 13.93
N ALA A 104 -24.24 -9.61 13.56
CA ALA A 104 -25.44 -10.36 13.87
C ALA A 104 -26.28 -10.50 12.61
N GLN A 105 -26.76 -11.70 12.34
CA GLN A 105 -27.58 -12.02 11.17
C GLN A 105 -28.70 -12.96 11.58
N ASP A 106 -29.87 -12.76 10.98
CA ASP A 106 -30.96 -13.71 11.03
C ASP A 106 -31.27 -14.23 9.63
N LYS A 107 -31.45 -15.52 9.54
CA LYS A 107 -31.97 -16.22 8.40
C LYS A 107 -33.35 -16.76 8.79
N PHE A 108 -34.39 -16.11 8.27
CA PHE A 108 -35.79 -16.38 8.60
C PHE A 108 -36.51 -17.11 7.46
N ASN A 109 -36.90 -18.34 7.69
CA ASN A 109 -37.79 -19.08 6.78
C ASN A 109 -39.21 -18.62 6.97
N VAL A 110 -39.63 -17.60 6.24
CA VAL A 110 -40.97 -17.00 6.33
C VAL A 110 -42.06 -18.00 5.90
N THR A 111 -41.77 -18.75 4.84
CA THR A 111 -42.56 -19.87 4.35
C THR A 111 -41.62 -20.99 3.88
N PRO A 112 -42.10 -22.21 3.58
CA PRO A 112 -41.29 -23.28 3.01
C PRO A 112 -40.53 -22.88 1.72
N ASN A 113 -41.06 -21.90 0.96
CA ASN A 113 -40.54 -21.45 -0.32
C ASN A 113 -39.95 -20.03 -0.28
N PHE A 114 -39.99 -19.33 0.86
CA PHE A 114 -39.48 -17.96 0.99
C PHE A 114 -38.63 -17.79 2.23
N GLU A 115 -37.36 -17.45 2.00
CA GLU A 115 -36.35 -17.19 3.02
C GLU A 115 -35.90 -15.74 2.95
N LEU A 116 -35.86 -15.06 4.09
CA LEU A 116 -35.35 -13.71 4.26
C LEU A 116 -34.09 -13.77 5.13
N THR A 117 -33.04 -13.17 4.66
CA THR A 117 -31.79 -12.98 5.44
C THR A 117 -31.56 -11.50 5.67
N TYR A 118 -31.34 -11.09 6.90
CA TYR A 118 -30.96 -9.72 7.25
C TYR A 118 -29.95 -9.71 8.38
N GLY A 119 -29.14 -8.68 8.42
CA GLY A 119 -28.09 -8.57 9.43
C GLY A 119 -27.38 -7.23 9.41
N LEU A 120 -26.55 -7.08 10.41
CA LEU A 120 -25.71 -5.90 10.60
C LEU A 120 -24.30 -6.34 10.99
N ARG A 121 -23.30 -5.72 10.36
CA ARG A 121 -21.91 -5.87 10.72
C ARG A 121 -21.31 -4.50 11.09
N MET A 122 -20.45 -4.49 12.07
CA MET A 122 -19.63 -3.35 12.46
C MET A 122 -18.17 -3.78 12.38
N ASP A 123 -17.36 -3.03 11.64
CA ASP A 123 -15.92 -3.22 11.54
C ASP A 123 -15.19 -2.00 12.11
N ILE A 124 -14.18 -2.23 12.92
CA ILE A 124 -13.35 -1.20 13.54
C ILE A 124 -11.92 -1.42 13.06
N PRO A 125 -11.39 -0.56 12.19
CA PRO A 125 -9.96 -0.60 11.82
C PRO A 125 -9.11 -0.16 13.00
N LEU A 126 -7.98 -0.81 13.20
CA LEU A 126 -7.04 -0.53 14.28
C LEU A 126 -5.69 -0.14 13.69
N PHE A 127 -5.16 1.02 14.08
CA PHE A 127 -3.86 1.52 13.68
C PHE A 127 -2.99 1.65 14.93
N PHE A 128 -1.96 0.78 15.02
CA PHE A 128 -1.14 0.68 16.23
C PHE A 128 0.01 1.68 16.24
N ASP A 129 0.48 2.08 15.06
CA ASP A 129 1.64 2.95 14.89
C ASP A 129 1.25 4.35 14.41
N THR A 130 2.11 5.31 14.71
CA THR A 130 2.05 6.65 14.14
C THR A 130 3.05 6.72 12.99
N PRO A 131 2.67 7.27 11.81
CA PRO A 131 3.61 7.44 10.70
C PRO A 131 4.81 8.30 11.10
N THR A 132 5.96 8.03 10.46
CA THR A 132 7.20 8.78 10.71
C THR A 132 7.03 10.25 10.31
N GLU A 133 7.44 11.14 11.19
CA GLU A 133 7.44 12.57 10.93
C GLU A 133 8.50 12.95 9.90
N ASN A 134 8.12 13.77 8.91
CA ASN A 134 9.02 14.51 8.06
C ASN A 134 8.88 16.02 8.37
N ALA A 135 9.75 16.52 9.24
CA ALA A 135 9.67 17.89 9.74
C ALA A 135 9.85 18.94 8.62
N GLU A 136 10.67 18.67 7.60
CA GLU A 136 10.87 19.58 6.47
C GLU A 136 9.59 19.69 5.62
N PHE A 137 8.95 18.55 5.34
CA PHE A 137 7.67 18.55 4.63
C PHE A 137 6.61 19.29 5.43
N ASN A 138 6.47 18.97 6.72
CA ASN A 138 5.47 19.61 7.59
C ASN A 138 5.66 21.13 7.65
N ALA A 139 6.91 21.60 7.78
CA ALA A 139 7.23 23.01 7.76
C ALA A 139 6.94 23.68 6.40
N SER A 140 7.24 23.01 5.29
CA SER A 140 6.92 23.50 3.93
C SER A 140 5.43 23.59 3.70
N ALA A 141 4.67 22.56 4.11
CA ALA A 141 3.22 22.53 3.98
C ALA A 141 2.56 23.68 4.77
N ALA A 142 3.01 23.89 6.02
CA ALA A 142 2.53 24.98 6.86
C ALA A 142 2.81 26.36 6.24
N LYS A 143 3.99 26.59 5.64
CA LYS A 143 4.31 27.84 4.95
C LYS A 143 3.40 28.12 3.76
N GLN A 144 2.90 27.07 3.11
CA GLN A 144 1.96 27.18 1.98
C GLN A 144 0.49 27.23 2.43
N GLY A 145 0.22 27.21 3.73
CA GLY A 145 -1.13 27.20 4.29
C GLY A 145 -1.85 25.85 4.18
N TRP A 146 -1.13 24.76 3.90
CA TRP A 146 -1.71 23.42 3.86
C TRP A 146 -1.80 22.84 5.27
N ASN A 147 -2.99 22.43 5.66
CA ASN A 147 -3.23 21.79 6.96
C ASN A 147 -3.00 20.28 6.85
N VAL A 148 -1.76 19.87 6.51
CA VAL A 148 -1.36 18.48 6.38
C VAL A 148 -0.05 18.23 7.12
N VAL A 149 0.05 17.07 7.76
CA VAL A 149 1.26 16.60 8.45
C VAL A 149 1.50 15.12 8.13
N THR A 150 2.77 14.72 8.08
CA THR A 150 3.14 13.33 7.75
C THR A 150 2.94 12.36 8.91
N ASN A 151 2.91 12.83 10.15
CA ASN A 151 2.77 12.04 11.37
C ASN A 151 1.32 12.03 11.92
N HIS A 152 0.33 12.24 11.05
CA HIS A 152 -1.06 12.15 11.45
C HIS A 152 -1.46 10.69 11.74
N LYS A 153 -1.88 10.41 12.98
CA LYS A 153 -2.40 9.10 13.35
C LYS A 153 -3.81 8.92 12.79
N LEU A 154 -4.02 7.79 12.09
CA LEU A 154 -5.33 7.45 11.56
C LEU A 154 -6.32 7.11 12.68
N SER A 155 -7.57 7.51 12.54
CA SER A 155 -8.63 7.23 13.50
C SER A 155 -9.25 5.85 13.26
N SER A 156 -9.61 5.19 14.38
CA SER A 156 -10.34 3.91 14.36
C SER A 156 -11.85 4.18 14.39
N THR A 157 -12.41 4.60 13.27
CA THR A 157 -13.84 4.90 13.15
C THR A 157 -14.63 3.64 12.81
N PRO A 158 -15.66 3.26 13.58
CA PRO A 158 -16.50 2.12 13.27
C PRO A 158 -17.23 2.30 11.93
N MET A 159 -17.22 1.25 11.12
CA MET A 159 -17.91 1.18 9.84
C MET A 159 -19.08 0.20 9.94
N TRP A 160 -20.27 0.65 9.60
CA TRP A 160 -21.49 -0.13 9.65
C TRP A 160 -21.88 -0.66 8.28
N SER A 161 -22.18 -1.95 8.20
CA SER A 161 -22.54 -2.66 6.96
C SER A 161 -23.83 -3.43 7.16
N PRO A 162 -25.01 -2.83 6.90
CA PRO A 162 -26.26 -3.55 6.85
C PRO A 162 -26.34 -4.44 5.61
N ARG A 163 -26.97 -5.60 5.73
CA ARG A 163 -27.26 -6.49 4.60
C ARG A 163 -28.67 -7.05 4.67
N VAL A 164 -29.28 -7.18 3.51
CA VAL A 164 -30.58 -7.85 3.33
C VAL A 164 -30.49 -8.72 2.08
N GLY A 165 -31.05 -9.90 2.15
CA GLY A 165 -31.17 -10.82 1.03
C GLY A 165 -32.44 -11.65 1.14
N PHE A 166 -32.93 -12.16 0.02
CA PHE A 166 -34.05 -13.10 0.01
C PHE A 166 -33.84 -14.18 -1.04
N ARG A 167 -34.48 -15.31 -0.80
CA ARG A 167 -34.56 -16.44 -1.72
C ARG A 167 -36.02 -16.90 -1.82
N TRP A 168 -36.49 -16.98 -3.04
CA TRP A 168 -37.84 -17.45 -3.35
C TRP A 168 -37.82 -18.58 -4.36
#